data_d8b6ca39659edaa5b8ea261c4de5678a
#
_entry.id   d8b6ca39659edaa5b8ea261c4de5678a
#
_cell.length_a   1.000
_cell.length_b   1.000
_cell.length_c   1.000
_cell.angle_alpha   90.00
_cell.angle_beta   90.00
_cell.angle_gamma   90.00
#
_symmetry.space_group_name_H-M   'P 1'
#
loop_
_entity.id
_entity.type
_entity.pdbx_description
1 polymer ?
#
loop_
_entity_poly.entity_id
_entity_poly.type
_entity_poly.pdbx_seq_one_letter_code
_entity_poly.pdbx_strand_id
1 'polypeptide(L)'
;MIKLVPYAAEFKDDTIKRIADFYHYHSSLLNEKAELTESSYVEAEETLENWLEPSHELYLIKFKQSVVGFLHIGYRGGNVAWIEDIYVDKNYRNKGIATQSIRDAEEIIKSHAGYTSICFDVVPRNHEALRLYHKLGYDNLSIITVRKELYENNRDKIEKLMGLDFKY
;
A
#
# COMPACT_ATOMS: atom_id res chain seq x y z
N MET A 1 7.56 8.09 19.35
CA MET A 1 7.26 9.02 18.25
C MET A 1 7.27 8.20 16.95
N ILE A 2 6.33 8.44 16.05
CA ILE A 2 6.25 7.87 14.70
C ILE A 2 6.80 8.92 13.75
N LYS A 3 7.57 8.53 12.74
CA LYS A 3 8.12 9.44 11.71
C LYS A 3 8.28 8.71 10.39
N LEU A 4 7.98 9.41 9.28
CA LEU A 4 8.47 9.06 7.96
C LEU A 4 9.88 9.61 7.79
N VAL A 5 10.79 8.77 7.33
CA VAL A 5 12.15 9.18 6.93
C VAL A 5 12.40 8.70 5.50
N PRO A 6 13.03 9.50 4.63
CA PRO A 6 13.36 9.06 3.29
C PRO A 6 14.15 7.75 3.33
N TYR A 7 13.90 6.89 2.35
CA TYR A 7 14.68 5.67 2.18
C TYR A 7 16.18 5.98 2.05
N ALA A 8 17.00 5.12 2.64
CA ALA A 8 18.45 5.17 2.49
C ALA A 8 18.99 3.75 2.23
N ALA A 9 20.03 3.67 1.41
CA ALA A 9 20.59 2.40 0.91
C ALA A 9 21.06 1.45 2.03
N GLU A 10 21.41 1.97 3.20
CA GLU A 10 21.74 1.16 4.38
C GLU A 10 20.62 0.25 4.87
N PHE A 11 19.36 0.55 4.47
CA PHE A 11 18.17 -0.23 4.81
C PHE A 11 17.70 -1.15 3.67
N LYS A 12 18.53 -1.36 2.62
CA LYS A 12 18.13 -2.13 1.42
C LYS A 12 17.56 -3.49 1.78
N ASP A 13 18.31 -4.33 2.47
CA ASP A 13 17.92 -5.71 2.78
C ASP A 13 16.69 -5.76 3.68
N ASP A 14 16.62 -4.88 4.66
CA ASP A 14 15.46 -4.71 5.53
C ASP A 14 14.20 -4.26 4.80
N THR A 15 14.35 -3.45 3.75
CA THR A 15 13.24 -2.96 2.93
C THR A 15 12.76 -4.04 1.97
N ILE A 16 13.67 -4.75 1.30
CA ILE A 16 13.34 -5.90 0.43
C ILE A 16 12.53 -6.94 1.20
N LYS A 17 12.96 -7.28 2.42
CA LYS A 17 12.21 -8.20 3.26
C LYS A 17 10.79 -7.73 3.52
N ARG A 18 10.59 -6.44 3.84
CA ARG A 18 9.25 -5.90 4.08
C ARG A 18 8.39 -5.83 2.83
N ILE A 19 8.97 -5.58 1.67
CA ILE A 19 8.26 -5.63 0.39
C ILE A 19 7.79 -7.07 0.12
N ALA A 20 8.65 -8.08 0.33
CA ALA A 20 8.27 -9.48 0.20
C ALA A 20 7.14 -9.86 1.18
N ASP A 21 7.25 -9.46 2.46
CA ASP A 21 6.21 -9.67 3.47
C ASP A 21 4.89 -8.98 3.11
N PHE A 22 4.95 -7.79 2.51
CA PHE A 22 3.78 -7.04 2.03
C PHE A 22 3.06 -7.77 0.89
N TYR A 23 3.78 -8.23 -0.12
CA TYR A 23 3.17 -8.99 -1.22
C TYR A 23 2.65 -10.35 -0.78
N HIS A 24 3.35 -11.00 0.13
CA HIS A 24 2.87 -12.23 0.76
C HIS A 24 1.55 -12.00 1.50
N TYR A 25 1.44 -10.92 2.29
CA TYR A 25 0.19 -10.55 2.95
C TYR A 25 -0.94 -10.33 1.93
N HIS A 26 -0.69 -9.58 0.85
CA HIS A 26 -1.69 -9.35 -0.20
C HIS A 26 -2.10 -10.64 -0.91
N SER A 27 -1.16 -11.51 -1.22
CA SER A 27 -1.44 -12.83 -1.81
C SER A 27 -2.26 -13.71 -0.87
N SER A 28 -2.02 -13.64 0.44
CA SER A 28 -2.77 -14.39 1.45
C SER A 28 -4.23 -13.96 1.58
N LEU A 29 -4.58 -12.72 1.21
CA LEU A 29 -5.98 -12.27 1.14
C LEU A 29 -6.78 -12.99 0.03
N LEU A 30 -6.09 -13.51 -0.98
CA LEU A 30 -6.69 -14.21 -2.13
C LEU A 30 -6.47 -15.73 -2.05
N ASN A 31 -5.38 -16.16 -1.45
CA ASN A 31 -4.98 -17.56 -1.33
C ASN A 31 -4.29 -17.82 0.01
N GLU A 32 -4.98 -18.52 0.92
CA GLU A 32 -4.45 -18.83 2.26
C GLU A 32 -3.18 -19.71 2.25
N LYS A 33 -2.85 -20.35 1.11
CA LYS A 33 -1.66 -21.19 0.93
C LYS A 33 -0.49 -20.46 0.29
N ALA A 34 -0.56 -19.12 0.18
CA ALA A 34 0.57 -18.35 -0.31
C ALA A 34 1.77 -18.52 0.64
N GLU A 35 2.94 -18.79 0.09
CA GLU A 35 4.19 -18.96 0.84
C GLU A 35 5.26 -18.00 0.30
N LEU A 36 6.13 -17.53 1.20
CA LEU A 36 7.32 -16.79 0.82
C LEU A 36 8.36 -17.76 0.24
N THR A 37 8.85 -17.43 -0.94
CA THR A 37 9.87 -18.21 -1.65
C THR A 37 11.08 -17.34 -1.97
N GLU A 38 12.18 -17.93 -2.43
CA GLU A 38 13.35 -17.18 -2.87
C GLU A 38 13.00 -16.19 -4.01
N SER A 39 12.10 -16.59 -4.93
CA SER A 39 11.63 -15.69 -5.99
C SER A 39 10.89 -14.47 -5.43
N SER A 40 10.21 -14.58 -4.28
CA SER A 40 9.52 -13.44 -3.66
C SER A 40 10.50 -12.33 -3.25
N TYR A 41 11.72 -12.68 -2.87
CA TYR A 41 12.74 -11.69 -2.53
C TYR A 41 13.38 -11.06 -3.77
N VAL A 42 13.55 -11.84 -4.85
CA VAL A 42 14.02 -11.30 -6.15
C VAL A 42 13.00 -10.30 -6.68
N GLU A 43 11.71 -10.64 -6.70
CA GLU A 43 10.64 -9.73 -7.11
C GLU A 43 10.56 -8.48 -6.24
N ALA A 44 10.81 -8.62 -4.93
CA ALA A 44 10.84 -7.48 -4.01
C ALA A 44 12.04 -6.56 -4.25
N GLU A 45 13.20 -7.10 -4.66
CA GLU A 45 14.36 -6.30 -5.04
C GLU A 45 14.10 -5.50 -6.33
N GLU A 46 13.57 -6.14 -7.36
CA GLU A 46 13.16 -5.48 -8.60
C GLU A 46 12.11 -4.37 -8.34
N THR A 47 11.18 -4.65 -7.44
CA THR A 47 10.18 -3.67 -6.99
C THR A 47 10.83 -2.47 -6.33
N LEU A 48 11.78 -2.70 -5.41
CA LEU A 48 12.50 -1.62 -4.75
C LEU A 48 13.24 -0.74 -5.76
N GLU A 49 13.89 -1.33 -6.76
CA GLU A 49 14.57 -0.58 -7.82
C GLU A 49 13.60 0.32 -8.58
N ASN A 50 12.42 -0.18 -8.94
CA ASN A 50 11.37 0.60 -9.60
C ASN A 50 10.84 1.75 -8.70
N TRP A 51 10.74 1.54 -7.40
CA TRP A 51 10.27 2.57 -6.45
C TRP A 51 11.30 3.68 -6.17
N LEU A 52 12.52 3.50 -6.65
CA LEU A 52 13.57 4.51 -6.56
C LEU A 52 13.66 5.39 -7.82
N GLU A 53 12.80 5.17 -8.82
CA GLU A 53 12.70 6.01 -10.01
C GLU A 53 12.14 7.42 -9.67
N PRO A 54 12.45 8.46 -10.48
CA PRO A 54 12.14 9.86 -10.16
C PRO A 54 10.65 10.19 -9.92
N SER A 55 9.72 9.36 -10.45
CA SER A 55 8.28 9.54 -10.24
C SER A 55 7.76 8.93 -8.93
N HIS A 56 8.65 8.49 -8.06
CA HIS A 56 8.33 7.81 -6.82
C HIS A 56 9.10 8.41 -5.64
N GLU A 57 8.51 8.30 -4.46
CA GLU A 57 9.15 8.62 -3.19
C GLU A 57 8.92 7.48 -2.21
N LEU A 58 10.01 6.92 -1.70
CA LEU A 58 9.96 5.84 -0.71
C LEU A 58 10.39 6.34 0.65
N TYR A 59 9.54 6.11 1.63
CA TYR A 59 9.77 6.45 3.03
C TYR A 59 9.78 5.21 3.91
N LEU A 60 10.68 5.18 4.87
CA LEU A 60 10.67 4.19 5.94
C LEU A 60 9.86 4.75 7.13
N ILE A 61 9.02 3.89 7.70
CA ILE A 61 8.25 4.21 8.90
C ILE A 61 9.10 3.87 10.12
N LYS A 62 9.53 4.88 10.86
CA LYS A 62 10.22 4.70 12.14
C LYS A 62 9.26 4.85 13.32
N PHE A 63 9.27 3.87 14.21
CA PHE A 63 8.61 3.93 15.51
C PHE A 63 9.66 3.81 16.62
N LYS A 64 9.81 4.88 17.42
CA LYS A 64 10.95 5.05 18.33
C LYS A 64 12.26 5.06 17.52
N GLN A 65 13.13 4.07 17.68
CA GLN A 65 14.41 3.95 16.98
C GLN A 65 14.42 2.86 15.90
N SER A 66 13.33 2.09 15.77
CA SER A 66 13.26 0.95 14.87
C SER A 66 12.51 1.31 13.59
N VAL A 67 12.96 0.80 12.45
CA VAL A 67 12.17 0.75 11.21
C VAL A 67 11.14 -0.35 11.36
N VAL A 68 9.86 -0.01 11.15
CA VAL A 68 8.73 -0.91 11.39
C VAL A 68 7.79 -1.01 10.19
N GLY A 69 8.19 -0.45 9.06
CA GLY A 69 7.37 -0.46 7.85
C GLY A 69 7.91 0.50 6.80
N PHE A 70 7.15 0.66 5.74
CA PHE A 70 7.42 1.63 4.67
C PHE A 70 6.13 2.27 4.17
N LEU A 71 6.28 3.38 3.47
CA LEU A 71 5.24 4.07 2.72
C LEU A 71 5.83 4.53 1.38
N HIS A 72 5.15 4.20 0.30
CA HIS A 72 5.55 4.50 -1.06
C HIS A 72 4.54 5.46 -1.70
N ILE A 73 5.03 6.57 -2.25
CA ILE A 73 4.24 7.57 -2.96
C ILE A 73 4.60 7.50 -4.44
N GLY A 74 3.59 7.47 -5.30
CA GLY A 74 3.74 7.54 -6.74
C GLY A 74 3.10 8.79 -7.33
N TYR A 75 3.71 9.32 -8.37
CA TYR A 75 3.24 10.48 -9.11
C TYR A 75 2.98 10.07 -10.56
N ARG A 76 1.76 9.55 -10.80
CA ARG A 76 1.34 8.98 -12.10
C ARG A 76 1.00 10.05 -13.15
N GLY A 77 1.29 11.32 -12.85
CA GLY A 77 0.97 12.47 -13.69
C GLY A 77 -0.35 13.15 -13.31
N GLY A 78 -0.59 14.35 -13.86
CA GLY A 78 -1.74 15.18 -13.48
C GLY A 78 -1.57 15.82 -12.10
N ASN A 79 -2.69 16.06 -11.41
CA ASN A 79 -2.75 16.71 -10.12
C ASN A 79 -3.15 15.76 -8.97
N VAL A 80 -3.00 14.46 -9.17
CA VAL A 80 -3.31 13.41 -8.20
C VAL A 80 -2.01 12.72 -7.78
N ALA A 81 -1.74 12.70 -6.49
CA ALA A 81 -0.70 11.85 -5.91
C ALA A 81 -1.30 10.51 -5.44
N TRP A 82 -0.49 9.48 -5.39
CA TRP A 82 -0.92 8.15 -4.99
C TRP A 82 -0.10 7.67 -3.81
N ILE A 83 -0.74 7.28 -2.72
CA ILE A 83 -0.08 6.41 -1.76
C ILE A 83 -0.25 4.99 -2.30
N GLU A 84 0.79 4.55 -3.03
CA GLU A 84 0.78 3.29 -3.77
C GLU A 84 0.76 2.12 -2.81
N ASP A 85 1.64 2.17 -1.82
CA ASP A 85 1.83 1.09 -0.87
C ASP A 85 2.10 1.63 0.53
N ILE A 86 1.52 0.98 1.52
CA ILE A 86 1.84 1.19 2.94
C ILE A 86 1.86 -0.15 3.65
N TYR A 87 2.95 -0.41 4.36
CA TYR A 87 3.12 -1.62 5.14
C TYR A 87 3.63 -1.30 6.53
N VAL A 88 3.03 -1.94 7.53
CA VAL A 88 3.49 -1.94 8.93
C VAL A 88 3.67 -3.37 9.38
N ASP A 89 4.84 -3.67 9.92
CA ASP A 89 5.20 -4.98 10.46
C ASP A 89 4.11 -5.49 11.42
N LYS A 90 3.74 -6.75 11.30
CA LYS A 90 2.60 -7.37 12.02
C LYS A 90 2.58 -7.06 13.51
N ASN A 91 3.74 -7.09 14.16
CA ASN A 91 3.88 -6.87 15.60
C ASN A 91 3.68 -5.40 16.03
N TYR A 92 3.63 -4.49 15.05
CA TYR A 92 3.46 -3.05 15.27
C TYR A 92 2.11 -2.53 14.81
N ARG A 93 1.23 -3.38 14.28
CA ARG A 93 -0.14 -3.00 13.88
C ARG A 93 -1.00 -2.63 15.08
N ASN A 94 -2.12 -1.96 14.80
CA ASN A 94 -3.12 -1.51 15.80
C ASN A 94 -2.58 -0.53 16.87
N LYS A 95 -1.45 0.17 16.55
CA LYS A 95 -0.83 1.19 17.40
C LYS A 95 -0.93 2.61 16.82
N GLY A 96 -1.79 2.80 15.81
CA GLY A 96 -1.96 4.11 15.14
C GLY A 96 -0.82 4.47 14.17
N ILE A 97 0.12 3.54 13.92
CA ILE A 97 1.32 3.83 13.10
C ILE A 97 0.93 4.16 11.66
N ALA A 98 0.12 3.32 11.00
CA ALA A 98 -0.33 3.58 9.63
C ALA A 98 -1.12 4.91 9.54
N THR A 99 -2.00 5.18 10.51
CA THR A 99 -2.76 6.44 10.58
C THR A 99 -1.85 7.65 10.59
N GLN A 100 -0.82 7.65 11.43
CA GLN A 100 0.11 8.77 11.52
C GLN A 100 0.97 8.87 10.27
N SER A 101 1.44 7.74 9.75
CA SER A 101 2.26 7.73 8.52
C SER A 101 1.51 8.28 7.30
N ILE A 102 0.20 7.96 7.17
CA ILE A 102 -0.63 8.52 6.10
C ILE A 102 -0.75 10.04 6.26
N ARG A 103 -1.01 10.55 7.47
CA ARG A 103 -1.08 11.99 7.73
C ARG A 103 0.24 12.71 7.42
N ASP A 104 1.36 12.11 7.80
CA ASP A 104 2.68 12.66 7.48
C ASP A 104 2.91 12.69 5.97
N ALA A 105 2.47 11.65 5.22
CA ALA A 105 2.52 11.61 3.77
C ALA A 105 1.60 12.66 3.12
N GLU A 106 0.40 12.89 3.67
CA GLU A 106 -0.49 13.97 3.24
C GLU A 106 0.18 15.35 3.32
N GLU A 107 0.90 15.62 4.40
CA GLU A 107 1.64 16.87 4.56
C GLU A 107 2.84 16.98 3.60
N ILE A 108 3.55 15.87 3.35
CA ILE A 108 4.61 15.81 2.33
C ILE A 108 4.02 16.15 0.96
N ILE A 109 2.95 15.47 0.54
CA ILE A 109 2.31 15.68 -0.77
C ILE A 109 1.79 17.12 -0.90
N LYS A 110 1.17 17.67 0.14
CA LYS A 110 0.71 19.07 0.16
C LYS A 110 1.84 20.08 -0.02
N SER A 111 3.06 19.74 0.42
CA SER A 111 4.24 20.61 0.23
C SER A 111 4.71 20.65 -1.23
N HIS A 112 4.31 19.69 -2.03
CA HIS A 112 4.59 19.64 -3.48
C HIS A 112 3.51 20.43 -4.23
N ALA A 113 3.92 21.45 -4.97
CA ALA A 113 3.00 22.28 -5.74
C ALA A 113 2.28 21.47 -6.84
N GLY A 114 0.96 21.70 -6.97
CA GLY A 114 0.18 21.16 -8.09
C GLY A 114 -0.68 19.94 -7.76
N TYR A 115 -0.49 19.28 -6.63
CA TYR A 115 -1.36 18.16 -6.23
C TYR A 115 -2.59 18.66 -5.47
N THR A 116 -3.77 18.18 -5.88
CA THR A 116 -5.07 18.58 -5.31
C THR A 116 -5.81 17.43 -4.64
N SER A 117 -5.36 16.20 -4.87
CA SER A 117 -5.97 15.00 -4.30
C SER A 117 -4.95 13.87 -4.12
N ILE A 118 -5.30 12.95 -3.23
CA ILE A 118 -4.50 11.75 -2.93
C ILE A 118 -5.42 10.55 -3.10
N CYS A 119 -4.92 9.52 -3.77
CA CYS A 119 -5.64 8.27 -4.00
C CYS A 119 -4.90 7.06 -3.43
N PHE A 120 -5.66 6.01 -3.15
CA PHE A 120 -5.20 4.66 -2.87
C PHE A 120 -5.86 3.68 -3.83
N ASP A 121 -5.12 2.69 -4.30
CA ASP A 121 -5.68 1.48 -4.85
C ASP A 121 -5.81 0.44 -3.72
N VAL A 122 -6.97 -0.15 -3.54
CA VAL A 122 -7.22 -1.14 -2.49
C VAL A 122 -8.11 -2.27 -2.99
N VAL A 123 -7.70 -3.51 -2.73
CA VAL A 123 -8.52 -4.66 -3.07
C VAL A 123 -9.73 -4.77 -2.14
N PRO A 124 -10.94 -5.10 -2.65
CA PRO A 124 -12.15 -5.15 -1.83
C PRO A 124 -12.07 -6.05 -0.60
N ARG A 125 -11.27 -7.12 -0.64
CA ARG A 125 -11.07 -8.03 0.52
C ARG A 125 -10.26 -7.42 1.66
N ASN A 126 -9.53 -6.31 1.43
CA ASN A 126 -8.76 -5.63 2.47
C ASN A 126 -9.65 -4.65 3.26
N HIS A 127 -10.62 -5.22 4.00
CA HIS A 127 -11.57 -4.45 4.79
C HIS A 127 -10.90 -3.58 5.88
N GLU A 128 -9.73 -4.00 6.38
CA GLU A 128 -8.99 -3.22 7.39
C GLU A 128 -8.46 -1.92 6.78
N ALA A 129 -7.85 -2.00 5.59
CA ALA A 129 -7.37 -0.83 4.87
C ALA A 129 -8.52 0.09 4.47
N LEU A 130 -9.60 -0.45 3.90
CA LEU A 130 -10.79 0.33 3.54
C LEU A 130 -11.36 1.11 4.72
N ARG A 131 -11.51 0.48 5.89
CA ARG A 131 -11.98 1.17 7.11
C ARG A 131 -11.01 2.24 7.59
N LEU A 132 -9.70 1.99 7.47
CA LEU A 132 -8.69 2.98 7.84
C LEU A 132 -8.77 4.20 6.94
N TYR A 133 -8.78 4.00 5.62
CA TYR A 133 -8.83 5.09 4.65
C TYR A 133 -10.10 5.91 4.78
N HIS A 134 -11.27 5.27 4.88
CA HIS A 134 -12.54 5.95 5.12
C HIS A 134 -12.51 6.79 6.40
N LYS A 135 -11.96 6.27 7.49
CA LYS A 135 -11.81 7.01 8.77
C LYS A 135 -10.88 8.23 8.64
N LEU A 136 -9.95 8.21 7.69
CA LEU A 136 -9.04 9.32 7.40
C LEU A 136 -9.63 10.35 6.42
N GLY A 137 -10.84 10.12 5.89
CA GLY A 137 -11.52 11.03 4.98
C GLY A 137 -11.38 10.68 3.50
N TYR A 138 -10.83 9.50 3.18
CA TYR A 138 -10.82 8.97 1.81
C TYR A 138 -12.18 8.31 1.51
N ASP A 139 -13.21 9.12 1.34
CA ASP A 139 -14.61 8.73 1.19
C ASP A 139 -15.17 8.97 -0.23
N ASN A 140 -14.32 9.42 -1.15
CA ASN A 140 -14.67 9.63 -2.54
C ASN A 140 -14.18 8.47 -3.40
N LEU A 141 -15.11 7.79 -4.10
CA LEU A 141 -14.73 6.80 -5.11
C LEU A 141 -14.30 7.52 -6.39
N SER A 142 -13.06 7.30 -6.81
CA SER A 142 -12.48 7.90 -8.01
C SER A 142 -12.65 6.99 -9.24
N ILE A 143 -12.16 5.75 -9.14
CA ILE A 143 -12.16 4.78 -10.23
C ILE A 143 -12.64 3.43 -9.70
N ILE A 144 -13.39 2.72 -10.52
CA ILE A 144 -13.78 1.34 -10.27
C ILE A 144 -13.22 0.49 -11.39
N THR A 145 -12.35 -0.46 -11.05
CA THR A 145 -11.84 -1.44 -12.00
C THR A 145 -12.74 -2.67 -12.01
N VAL A 146 -13.32 -2.97 -13.16
CA VAL A 146 -14.10 -4.20 -13.36
C VAL A 146 -13.30 -5.18 -14.21
N ARG A 147 -13.42 -6.48 -13.86
CA ARG A 147 -12.65 -7.55 -14.49
C ARG A 147 -13.57 -8.71 -14.90
N LYS A 148 -13.32 -9.31 -16.04
CA LYS A 148 -13.93 -10.56 -16.46
C LYS A 148 -12.89 -11.66 -16.41
N GLU A 149 -13.16 -12.69 -15.64
CA GLU A 149 -12.35 -13.91 -15.66
C GLU A 149 -12.62 -14.71 -16.93
N LEU A 150 -11.57 -15.16 -17.59
CA LEU A 150 -11.67 -15.99 -18.80
C LEU A 150 -11.74 -17.49 -18.47
N TYR A 151 -11.35 -17.86 -17.26
CA TYR A 151 -11.36 -19.23 -16.76
C TYR A 151 -12.01 -19.28 -15.37
N GLU A 152 -12.35 -20.47 -14.90
CA GLU A 152 -12.91 -20.67 -13.56
C GLU A 152 -11.93 -20.18 -12.47
N ASN A 153 -12.46 -19.54 -11.45
CA ASN A 153 -11.70 -19.03 -10.30
C ASN A 153 -12.50 -19.21 -9.00
N ASN A 154 -11.83 -19.01 -7.87
CA ASN A 154 -12.39 -19.20 -6.54
C ASN A 154 -12.96 -17.90 -5.92
N ARG A 155 -13.47 -16.97 -6.73
CA ARG A 155 -14.11 -15.75 -6.22
C ARG A 155 -15.52 -16.08 -5.78
N ASP A 156 -15.70 -16.19 -4.49
CA ASP A 156 -16.91 -16.67 -3.83
C ASP A 156 -17.66 -15.58 -3.04
N LYS A 157 -17.01 -14.45 -2.82
CA LYS A 157 -17.61 -13.33 -2.10
C LYS A 157 -18.29 -12.37 -3.08
N ILE A 158 -19.40 -11.79 -2.62
CA ILE A 158 -20.21 -10.85 -3.41
C ILE A 158 -20.30 -9.53 -2.64
N GLU A 159 -20.05 -8.43 -3.34
CA GLU A 159 -20.31 -7.09 -2.86
C GLU A 159 -21.32 -6.40 -3.78
N LYS A 160 -22.27 -5.71 -3.19
CA LYS A 160 -23.25 -4.91 -3.95
C LYS A 160 -22.77 -3.49 -4.10
N LEU A 161 -22.47 -3.10 -5.33
CA LEU A 161 -22.06 -1.75 -5.67
C LEU A 161 -23.00 -1.17 -6.71
N MET A 162 -23.58 0.01 -6.43
CA MET A 162 -24.54 0.69 -7.34
C MET A 162 -25.71 -0.20 -7.79
N GLY A 163 -26.17 -1.09 -6.92
CA GLY A 163 -27.26 -2.02 -7.22
C GLY A 163 -26.88 -3.27 -8.01
N LEU A 164 -25.61 -3.42 -8.40
CA LEU A 164 -25.06 -4.58 -9.13
C LEU A 164 -24.23 -5.45 -8.19
N ASP A 165 -24.29 -6.75 -8.41
CA ASP A 165 -23.52 -7.73 -7.63
C ASP A 165 -22.19 -8.02 -8.33
N PHE A 166 -21.06 -7.77 -7.62
CA PHE A 166 -19.71 -8.04 -8.08
C PHE A 166 -19.06 -9.14 -7.23
N LYS A 167 -18.42 -10.08 -7.89
CA LYS A 167 -17.60 -11.11 -7.22
C LYS A 167 -16.17 -10.55 -6.97
N TYR A 168 -15.60 -10.87 -5.80
CA TYR A 168 -14.25 -10.42 -5.44
C TYR A 168 -13.49 -11.43 -4.59
#